data_410a4c6b41e25a40e2448951b8dbef1f
#
_entry.id   410a4c6b41e25a40e2448951b8dbef1f
#
_cell.length_a   1.000
_cell.length_b   1.000
_cell.length_c   1.000
_cell.angle_alpha   90.00
_cell.angle_beta   90.00
_cell.angle_gamma   90.00
#
_symmetry.space_group_name_H-M   'P 1'
#
loop_
_entity.id
_entity.type
_entity.pdbx_description
1 polymer ?
#
loop_
_entity_poly.entity_id
_entity_poly.type
_entity_poly.pdbx_seq_one_letter_code
_entity_poly.pdbx_strand_id
1 'polypeptide(L)'
;MKKEESRKVIPNRLPREVFSALVNILGPEWVSEDRAVIEAYSRFSVDSAGALRKHLRDYTMLPACIVLPQSTEDVQAIMRVANRFKVPVIPFTNGMIAFNGPTNPEPTICVHFSRMNRVLAIDEDNLTATLEAFADYAQLQAEAMKRGLWNGGSPLATTLCKLSSQTSFAGIWQTDLKYGTLTRNIISVKMVLPTGEIFMTGSDAVAGTEAFWEYGPGPDFLSMVRGSAGTAGLITEITVKLHPWPGGAVLPEPPAGRPCVRNYHEPKYDTAPPPPKVRLLWVEFPDYDSEIEALHKVTQSGIGMGLNATGVYNAYYCSQTQEMTLRRVKEKFFPPYNCYIIICGFTSERQMDYEEKVFREIIAETGGTFLSDTHKPDVLYALMPWNLDCIRHVTGFRMNRHFYGSSIVPGGNLRDLAQKTKEIWTRTIETFGETYITDRGGVDDTPFLYAIERGSRFWLSEADVYPDPLDPELLKKARVLTFAAVVDFVSQSYNPTGMGVLIEPLTSSFPEQGPNAHLFFRKIRKIFDPNSIYAPGRQVYTEEEFQALPQEIFDFINGMRTRYGLAPLKR
;
A
#
# COMPACT_ATOMS: atom_id res chain seq x y z
N MET A 1 -29.60 3.58 -30.84
CA MET A 1 -28.88 2.30 -30.68
C MET A 1 -27.71 2.30 -31.67
N LYS A 2 -26.55 2.76 -31.26
CA LYS A 2 -25.28 2.53 -31.99
C LYS A 2 -24.84 1.13 -31.64
N LYS A 3 -24.56 0.31 -32.65
CA LYS A 3 -24.00 -1.03 -32.51
C LYS A 3 -22.73 -0.93 -31.65
N GLU A 4 -22.69 -1.65 -30.55
CA GLU A 4 -21.45 -2.01 -29.89
C GLU A 4 -20.58 -2.72 -30.93
N GLU A 5 -19.58 -2.01 -31.45
CA GLU A 5 -18.49 -2.67 -32.16
C GLU A 5 -17.84 -3.64 -31.17
N SER A 6 -18.00 -4.91 -31.41
CA SER A 6 -17.41 -5.97 -30.60
C SER A 6 -15.92 -5.70 -30.49
N ARG A 7 -15.44 -5.37 -29.30
CA ARG A 7 -14.02 -5.27 -28.97
C ARG A 7 -13.33 -6.51 -29.51
N LYS A 8 -12.43 -6.34 -30.47
CA LYS A 8 -11.59 -7.43 -30.95
C LYS A 8 -10.71 -7.90 -29.79
N VAL A 9 -11.15 -8.93 -29.10
CA VAL A 9 -10.32 -9.65 -28.14
C VAL A 9 -9.26 -10.38 -28.95
N ILE A 10 -8.07 -9.82 -29.01
CA ILE A 10 -6.92 -10.58 -29.55
C ILE A 10 -6.73 -11.76 -28.60
N PRO A 11 -6.69 -13.01 -29.11
CA PRO A 11 -6.41 -14.16 -28.26
C PRO A 11 -4.99 -14.02 -27.69
N ASN A 12 -4.90 -13.57 -26.46
CA ASN A 12 -3.63 -13.42 -25.77
C ASN A 12 -3.24 -14.81 -25.20
N ARG A 13 -2.58 -15.63 -26.04
CA ARG A 13 -2.15 -16.99 -25.67
C ARG A 13 -0.65 -17.11 -25.77
N LEU A 14 -0.10 -17.89 -24.85
CA LEU A 14 1.31 -18.26 -24.92
C LEU A 14 1.61 -19.15 -26.13
N PRO A 15 2.83 -19.12 -26.68
CA PRO A 15 3.31 -20.18 -27.57
C PRO A 15 3.15 -21.56 -26.91
N ARG A 16 2.72 -22.55 -27.69
CA ARG A 16 2.42 -23.88 -27.15
C ARG A 16 3.60 -24.55 -26.44
N GLU A 17 4.81 -24.34 -26.94
CA GLU A 17 6.03 -24.83 -26.32
C GLU A 17 6.28 -24.21 -24.94
N VAL A 18 5.98 -22.92 -24.76
CA VAL A 18 6.09 -22.22 -23.46
C VAL A 18 5.06 -22.79 -22.49
N PHE A 19 3.80 -22.87 -22.92
CA PHE A 19 2.72 -23.43 -22.09
C PHE A 19 3.04 -24.88 -21.65
N SER A 20 3.47 -25.72 -22.60
CA SER A 20 3.83 -27.10 -22.29
C SER A 20 5.02 -27.20 -21.32
N ALA A 21 6.01 -26.32 -21.46
CA ALA A 21 7.14 -26.27 -20.53
C ALA A 21 6.70 -25.90 -19.11
N LEU A 22 5.79 -24.93 -18.97
CA LEU A 22 5.23 -24.55 -17.67
C LEU A 22 4.40 -25.68 -17.04
N VAL A 23 3.58 -26.38 -17.84
CA VAL A 23 2.82 -27.55 -17.39
C VAL A 23 3.76 -28.67 -16.92
N ASN A 24 4.86 -28.90 -17.62
CA ASN A 24 5.85 -29.92 -17.23
C ASN A 24 6.58 -29.58 -15.92
N ILE A 25 6.73 -28.30 -15.58
CA ILE A 25 7.35 -27.84 -14.33
C ILE A 25 6.37 -27.96 -13.16
N LEU A 26 5.14 -27.48 -13.33
CA LEU A 26 4.23 -27.26 -12.21
C LEU A 26 3.12 -28.33 -12.08
N GLY A 27 2.81 -29.02 -13.17
CA GLY A 27 1.61 -29.84 -13.30
C GLY A 27 0.45 -29.08 -13.96
N PRO A 28 -0.44 -29.80 -14.65
CA PRO A 28 -1.54 -29.20 -15.43
C PRO A 28 -2.58 -28.46 -14.55
N GLU A 29 -2.71 -28.81 -13.29
CA GLU A 29 -3.64 -28.17 -12.34
C GLU A 29 -3.17 -26.78 -11.88
N TRP A 30 -1.89 -26.43 -12.10
CA TRP A 30 -1.29 -25.19 -11.61
C TRP A 30 -0.89 -24.22 -12.73
N VAL A 31 -1.32 -24.51 -13.96
CA VAL A 31 -1.07 -23.67 -15.15
C VAL A 31 -2.37 -23.52 -15.92
N SER A 32 -2.83 -22.31 -16.13
CA SER A 32 -4.12 -22.10 -16.80
C SER A 32 -4.09 -20.95 -17.80
N GLU A 33 -4.66 -21.20 -18.98
CA GLU A 33 -5.05 -20.22 -20.00
C GLU A 33 -6.57 -20.00 -20.04
N ASP A 34 -7.31 -20.59 -19.09
CA ASP A 34 -8.76 -20.42 -19.01
C ASP A 34 -9.12 -18.99 -18.62
N ARG A 35 -10.04 -18.39 -19.35
CA ARG A 35 -10.43 -16.99 -19.18
C ARG A 35 -10.98 -16.70 -17.78
N ALA A 36 -11.79 -17.59 -17.23
CA ALA A 36 -12.39 -17.41 -15.91
C ALA A 36 -11.31 -17.47 -14.82
N VAL A 37 -10.34 -18.39 -14.97
CA VAL A 37 -9.19 -18.48 -14.06
C VAL A 37 -8.32 -17.24 -14.16
N ILE A 38 -8.00 -16.79 -15.37
CA ILE A 38 -7.23 -15.56 -15.57
C ILE A 38 -7.92 -14.37 -14.91
N GLU A 39 -9.20 -14.18 -15.12
CA GLU A 39 -9.94 -13.09 -14.51
C GLU A 39 -9.99 -13.20 -12.97
N ALA A 40 -10.15 -14.41 -12.43
CA ALA A 40 -10.20 -14.62 -10.98
C ALA A 40 -8.86 -14.31 -10.28
N TYR A 41 -7.75 -14.69 -10.90
CA TYR A 41 -6.41 -14.57 -10.32
C TYR A 41 -5.64 -13.31 -10.71
N SER A 42 -6.12 -12.53 -11.66
CA SER A 42 -5.48 -11.28 -12.08
C SER A 42 -6.33 -10.04 -11.86
N ARG A 43 -7.50 -10.19 -11.28
CA ARG A 43 -8.33 -9.04 -10.89
C ARG A 43 -7.70 -8.28 -9.73
N PHE A 44 -7.75 -6.99 -9.82
CA PHE A 44 -7.30 -6.08 -8.78
C PHE A 44 -8.39 -5.03 -8.51
N SER A 45 -8.42 -4.55 -7.27
CA SER A 45 -9.42 -3.58 -6.82
C SER A 45 -9.21 -2.18 -7.41
N VAL A 46 -7.97 -1.86 -7.79
CA VAL A 46 -7.60 -0.55 -8.33
C VAL A 46 -6.75 -0.74 -9.57
N ASP A 47 -7.16 -0.16 -10.69
CA ASP A 47 -6.43 -0.18 -11.94
C ASP A 47 -5.78 1.18 -12.23
N SER A 48 -4.73 1.50 -11.49
CA SER A 48 -4.01 2.77 -11.63
C SER A 48 -2.70 2.66 -12.41
N ALA A 49 -2.05 1.48 -12.40
CA ALA A 49 -0.82 1.30 -13.17
C ALA A 49 -1.07 1.40 -14.68
N GLY A 50 -0.42 2.36 -15.30
CA GLY A 50 -0.61 2.62 -16.73
C GLY A 50 -2.03 3.04 -17.08
N ALA A 51 -2.77 3.62 -16.13
CA ALA A 51 -4.17 4.00 -16.30
C ALA A 51 -4.39 4.88 -17.55
N LEU A 52 -3.49 5.81 -17.81
CA LEU A 52 -3.59 6.67 -18.98
C LEU A 52 -3.36 5.89 -20.30
N ARG A 53 -2.40 4.98 -20.34
CA ARG A 53 -2.19 4.09 -21.49
C ARG A 53 -3.42 3.24 -21.78
N LYS A 54 -4.00 2.67 -20.74
CA LYS A 54 -5.21 1.85 -20.83
C LYS A 54 -6.42 2.66 -21.27
N HIS A 55 -6.53 3.90 -20.79
CA HIS A 55 -7.58 4.82 -21.18
C HIS A 55 -7.50 5.18 -22.67
N LEU A 56 -6.31 5.48 -23.17
CA LEU A 56 -6.11 5.91 -24.55
C LEU A 56 -6.21 4.76 -25.56
N ARG A 57 -5.98 3.51 -25.16
CA ARG A 57 -5.94 2.35 -26.08
C ARG A 57 -7.16 1.43 -26.02
N ASP A 58 -8.07 1.64 -25.10
CA ASP A 58 -9.35 0.89 -24.94
C ASP A 58 -9.22 -0.65 -25.05
N TYR A 59 -8.22 -1.24 -24.40
CA TYR A 59 -8.07 -2.68 -24.35
C TYR A 59 -7.96 -3.22 -22.91
N THR A 60 -8.48 -4.43 -22.71
CA THR A 60 -8.37 -5.15 -21.45
C THR A 60 -7.01 -5.82 -21.39
N MET A 61 -6.16 -5.40 -20.45
CA MET A 61 -4.86 -6.00 -20.24
C MET A 61 -4.97 -7.15 -19.23
N LEU A 62 -5.20 -8.35 -19.73
CA LEU A 62 -5.12 -9.58 -18.95
C LEU A 62 -3.86 -10.35 -19.31
N PRO A 63 -3.25 -11.09 -18.36
CA PRO A 63 -2.17 -11.99 -18.69
C PRO A 63 -2.66 -13.11 -19.63
N ALA A 64 -1.74 -13.74 -20.34
CA ALA A 64 -2.04 -14.86 -21.20
C ALA A 64 -2.19 -16.18 -20.44
N CYS A 65 -1.50 -16.28 -19.30
CA CYS A 65 -1.46 -17.49 -18.49
C CYS A 65 -1.25 -17.14 -17.01
N ILE A 66 -1.90 -17.89 -16.13
CA ILE A 66 -1.64 -17.91 -14.68
C ILE A 66 -0.84 -19.15 -14.33
N VAL A 67 0.20 -18.99 -13.52
CA VAL A 67 1.00 -20.07 -12.95
C VAL A 67 1.07 -19.94 -11.43
N LEU A 68 0.93 -21.07 -10.72
CA LEU A 68 0.91 -21.12 -9.27
C LEU A 68 2.07 -21.97 -8.73
N PRO A 69 3.27 -21.41 -8.54
CA PRO A 69 4.42 -22.11 -7.96
C PRO A 69 4.17 -22.43 -6.48
N GLN A 70 4.88 -23.44 -5.95
CA GLN A 70 4.88 -23.81 -4.54
C GLN A 70 6.25 -23.72 -3.87
N SER A 71 7.28 -23.41 -4.64
CA SER A 71 8.66 -23.34 -4.14
C SER A 71 9.49 -22.28 -4.88
N THR A 72 10.62 -21.89 -4.31
CA THR A 72 11.59 -21.01 -4.95
C THR A 72 12.13 -21.61 -6.25
N GLU A 73 12.32 -22.93 -6.27
CA GLU A 73 12.81 -23.70 -7.42
C GLU A 73 11.80 -23.68 -8.58
N ASP A 74 10.49 -23.77 -8.28
CA ASP A 74 9.44 -23.60 -9.29
C ASP A 74 9.51 -22.21 -9.93
N VAL A 75 9.63 -21.17 -9.08
CA VAL A 75 9.75 -19.78 -9.54
C VAL A 75 11.01 -19.62 -10.42
N GLN A 76 12.13 -20.22 -10.02
CA GLN A 76 13.35 -20.22 -10.80
C GLN A 76 13.16 -20.88 -12.18
N ALA A 77 12.51 -22.05 -12.21
CA ALA A 77 12.26 -22.77 -13.44
C ALA A 77 11.34 -21.97 -14.39
N ILE A 78 10.30 -21.32 -13.85
CA ILE A 78 9.42 -20.40 -14.60
C ILE A 78 10.25 -19.28 -15.24
N MET A 79 11.12 -18.62 -14.46
CA MET A 79 11.95 -17.51 -14.97
C MET A 79 12.93 -17.97 -16.04
N ARG A 80 13.51 -19.17 -15.93
CA ARG A 80 14.37 -19.75 -16.96
C ARG A 80 13.62 -20.01 -18.27
N VAL A 81 12.37 -20.51 -18.20
CA VAL A 81 11.51 -20.65 -19.38
C VAL A 81 11.21 -19.29 -19.99
N ALA A 82 10.80 -18.32 -19.18
CA ALA A 82 10.49 -16.98 -19.62
C ALA A 82 11.68 -16.31 -20.34
N ASN A 83 12.89 -16.43 -19.78
CA ASN A 83 14.13 -15.90 -20.39
C ASN A 83 14.46 -16.59 -21.72
N ARG A 84 14.34 -17.91 -21.78
CA ARG A 84 14.62 -18.68 -22.99
C ARG A 84 13.74 -18.26 -24.15
N PHE A 85 12.45 -18.03 -23.88
CA PHE A 85 11.47 -17.70 -24.91
C PHE A 85 11.16 -16.19 -25.01
N LYS A 86 11.79 -15.36 -24.17
CA LYS A 86 11.58 -13.91 -24.08
C LYS A 86 10.11 -13.53 -23.84
N VAL A 87 9.43 -14.30 -23.00
CA VAL A 87 8.04 -14.05 -22.65
C VAL A 87 7.96 -13.19 -21.38
N PRO A 88 7.20 -12.10 -21.38
CA PRO A 88 7.06 -11.24 -20.22
C PRO A 88 6.45 -11.97 -19.00
N VAL A 89 6.95 -11.61 -17.80
CA VAL A 89 6.50 -12.14 -16.52
C VAL A 89 6.08 -11.01 -15.61
N ILE A 90 4.98 -11.18 -14.90
CA ILE A 90 4.55 -10.28 -13.83
C ILE A 90 4.32 -11.05 -12.53
N PRO A 91 4.76 -10.50 -11.38
CA PRO A 91 4.39 -11.03 -10.08
C PRO A 91 2.98 -10.62 -9.71
N PHE A 92 2.24 -11.49 -9.01
CA PHE A 92 0.94 -11.16 -8.49
C PHE A 92 0.68 -11.83 -7.14
N THR A 93 0.15 -11.10 -6.19
CA THR A 93 -0.35 -11.63 -4.93
C THR A 93 -1.87 -11.51 -4.89
N ASN A 94 -2.45 -10.57 -4.14
CA ASN A 94 -3.91 -10.47 -4.08
C ASN A 94 -4.52 -9.25 -4.79
N GLY A 95 -3.70 -8.39 -5.36
CA GLY A 95 -4.17 -7.27 -6.16
C GLY A 95 -5.00 -6.21 -5.42
N MET A 96 -4.77 -6.04 -4.12
CA MET A 96 -5.49 -5.01 -3.35
C MET A 96 -5.17 -3.60 -3.84
N ILE A 97 -3.92 -3.35 -4.21
CA ILE A 97 -3.49 -2.11 -4.86
C ILE A 97 -2.94 -2.49 -6.23
N ALA A 98 -3.56 -1.96 -7.28
CA ALA A 98 -3.35 -2.43 -8.64
C ALA A 98 -2.10 -1.87 -9.31
N PHE A 99 -0.98 -2.38 -8.92
CA PHE A 99 0.23 -2.10 -9.69
C PHE A 99 0.69 -3.30 -10.54
N ASN A 100 -0.08 -4.37 -10.59
CA ASN A 100 0.38 -5.68 -11.00
C ASN A 100 -0.23 -6.26 -12.29
N GLY A 101 -1.08 -5.53 -13.00
CA GLY A 101 -1.57 -5.98 -14.31
C GLY A 101 -0.52 -5.82 -15.42
N PRO A 102 -0.64 -6.54 -16.55
CA PRO A 102 0.16 -6.28 -17.72
C PRO A 102 -0.01 -4.85 -18.19
N THR A 103 1.09 -4.22 -18.60
CA THR A 103 1.09 -2.83 -19.11
C THR A 103 1.21 -2.75 -20.62
N ASN A 104 1.41 -3.87 -21.28
CA ASN A 104 1.50 -4.01 -22.73
C ASN A 104 0.64 -5.17 -23.26
N PRO A 105 0.33 -5.21 -24.57
CA PRO A 105 -0.54 -6.23 -25.16
C PRO A 105 0.14 -7.59 -25.40
N GLU A 106 1.41 -7.74 -25.04
CA GLU A 106 2.16 -8.98 -25.27
C GLU A 106 1.67 -10.13 -24.37
N PRO A 107 1.70 -11.38 -24.85
CA PRO A 107 1.39 -12.53 -24.03
C PRO A 107 2.28 -12.59 -22.79
N THR A 108 1.69 -12.50 -21.60
CA THR A 108 2.41 -12.36 -20.34
C THR A 108 2.08 -13.52 -19.41
N ILE A 109 3.09 -14.06 -18.73
CA ILE A 109 2.92 -15.04 -17.64
C ILE A 109 2.68 -14.28 -16.35
N CYS A 110 1.57 -14.56 -15.66
CA CYS A 110 1.32 -14.06 -14.31
C CYS A 110 1.70 -15.12 -13.28
N VAL A 111 2.69 -14.83 -12.46
CA VAL A 111 3.12 -15.70 -11.36
C VAL A 111 2.36 -15.33 -10.10
N HIS A 112 1.43 -16.19 -9.69
CA HIS A 112 0.57 -15.98 -8.54
C HIS A 112 1.00 -16.84 -7.36
N PHE A 113 1.34 -16.22 -6.23
CA PHE A 113 2.03 -16.87 -5.12
C PHE A 113 1.13 -17.58 -4.10
N SER A 114 -0.16 -17.78 -4.35
CA SER A 114 -1.13 -18.28 -3.35
C SER A 114 -0.79 -19.63 -2.71
N ARG A 115 0.06 -20.46 -3.34
CA ARG A 115 0.54 -21.73 -2.77
C ARG A 115 1.74 -21.57 -1.83
N MET A 116 2.33 -20.38 -1.77
CA MET A 116 3.49 -20.04 -0.94
C MET A 116 3.05 -19.11 0.20
N ASN A 117 2.29 -19.65 1.17
CA ASN A 117 1.59 -18.87 2.20
C ASN A 117 1.88 -19.31 3.64
N ARG A 118 2.98 -20.01 3.89
CA ARG A 118 3.32 -20.54 5.21
C ARG A 118 4.12 -19.54 6.03
N VAL A 119 3.94 -19.58 7.36
CA VAL A 119 4.92 -19.10 8.33
C VAL A 119 5.95 -20.21 8.50
N LEU A 120 7.19 -19.98 8.09
CA LEU A 120 8.23 -21.00 8.04
C LEU A 120 8.94 -21.17 9.39
N ALA A 121 9.25 -20.06 10.04
CA ALA A 121 9.91 -20.03 11.34
C ALA A 121 9.55 -18.78 12.13
N ILE A 122 9.56 -18.91 13.46
CA ILE A 122 9.57 -17.80 14.40
C ILE A 122 10.72 -18.06 15.37
N ASP A 123 11.66 -17.14 15.41
CA ASP A 123 12.82 -17.17 16.29
C ASP A 123 12.56 -16.18 17.42
N GLU A 124 12.35 -16.72 18.62
CA GLU A 124 12.07 -15.93 19.83
C GLU A 124 13.32 -15.31 20.43
N ASP A 125 14.50 -15.87 20.16
CA ASP A 125 15.78 -15.37 20.67
C ASP A 125 16.27 -14.17 19.84
N ASN A 126 16.20 -14.27 18.50
CA ASN A 126 16.57 -13.19 17.58
C ASN A 126 15.41 -12.23 17.27
N LEU A 127 14.20 -12.52 17.75
CA LEU A 127 12.99 -11.74 17.50
C LEU A 127 12.73 -11.57 15.98
N THR A 128 12.70 -12.67 15.26
CA THR A 128 12.47 -12.68 13.82
C THR A 128 11.39 -13.68 13.43
N ALA A 129 10.80 -13.49 12.25
CA ALA A 129 9.93 -14.47 11.63
C ALA A 129 10.23 -14.58 10.13
N THR A 130 10.32 -15.79 9.63
CA THR A 130 10.50 -16.09 8.21
C THR A 130 9.21 -16.65 7.62
N LEU A 131 8.77 -16.07 6.49
CA LEU A 131 7.49 -16.38 5.86
C LEU A 131 7.65 -16.51 4.34
N GLU A 132 6.75 -17.26 3.75
CA GLU A 132 6.60 -17.30 2.29
C GLU A 132 5.90 -16.05 1.74
N ALA A 133 6.09 -15.79 0.45
CA ALA A 133 5.69 -14.56 -0.23
C ALA A 133 4.22 -14.17 -0.11
N PHE A 134 3.31 -15.15 -0.03
CA PHE A 134 1.86 -14.91 0.03
C PHE A 134 1.31 -14.86 1.46
N ALA A 135 2.15 -15.13 2.48
CA ALA A 135 1.73 -14.97 3.86
C ALA A 135 1.30 -13.52 4.13
N ASP A 136 0.27 -13.35 4.94
CA ASP A 136 -0.26 -12.05 5.30
C ASP A 136 0.03 -11.68 6.77
N TYR A 137 -0.23 -10.42 7.09
CA TYR A 137 0.03 -9.90 8.43
C TYR A 137 -0.86 -10.55 9.50
N ALA A 138 -2.07 -10.95 9.16
CA ALA A 138 -2.95 -11.62 10.12
C ALA A 138 -2.40 -12.99 10.52
N GLN A 139 -1.87 -13.76 9.55
CA GLN A 139 -1.23 -15.05 9.83
C GLN A 139 0.01 -14.86 10.72
N LEU A 140 0.88 -13.90 10.36
CA LEU A 140 2.07 -13.60 11.15
C LEU A 140 1.71 -13.18 12.58
N GLN A 141 0.77 -12.25 12.74
CA GLN A 141 0.36 -11.76 14.06
C GLN A 141 -0.26 -12.88 14.90
N ALA A 142 -1.10 -13.73 14.30
CA ALA A 142 -1.72 -14.85 15.00
C ALA A 142 -0.67 -15.81 15.59
N GLU A 143 0.39 -16.11 14.86
CA GLU A 143 1.46 -17.00 15.33
C GLU A 143 2.43 -16.31 16.31
N ALA A 144 2.77 -15.04 16.07
CA ALA A 144 3.68 -14.29 16.93
C ALA A 144 3.05 -13.95 18.29
N MET A 145 1.78 -13.53 18.33
CA MET A 145 1.10 -13.14 19.58
C MET A 145 0.96 -14.31 20.55
N LYS A 146 0.82 -15.54 20.08
CA LYS A 146 0.85 -16.74 20.94
C LYS A 146 2.17 -16.89 21.72
N ARG A 147 3.22 -16.20 21.27
CA ARG A 147 4.56 -16.18 21.88
C ARG A 147 4.86 -14.86 22.60
N GLY A 148 3.88 -13.98 22.74
CA GLY A 148 4.08 -12.65 23.31
C GLY A 148 4.86 -11.69 22.41
N LEU A 149 4.85 -11.96 21.09
CA LEU A 149 5.52 -11.17 20.07
C LEU A 149 4.52 -10.65 19.04
N TRP A 150 4.90 -9.65 18.27
CA TRP A 150 4.16 -9.19 17.10
C TRP A 150 5.10 -8.49 16.11
N ASN A 151 4.63 -8.25 14.91
CA ASN A 151 5.41 -7.51 13.91
C ASN A 151 5.27 -5.99 14.03
N GLY A 152 4.62 -5.48 15.06
CA GLY A 152 4.53 -4.05 15.37
C GLY A 152 3.22 -3.39 14.96
N GLY A 153 2.34 -4.01 14.21
CA GLY A 153 1.04 -3.41 13.91
C GLY A 153 0.39 -3.88 12.62
N SER A 154 -0.62 -3.13 12.21
CA SER A 154 -1.47 -3.45 11.10
C SER A 154 -1.28 -2.49 9.94
N PRO A 155 -1.02 -2.95 8.73
CA PRO A 155 -1.43 -2.19 7.56
C PRO A 155 -2.95 -2.15 7.47
N LEU A 156 -3.49 -1.24 6.66
CA LEU A 156 -4.93 -1.01 6.50
C LEU A 156 -5.78 -2.27 6.19
N ALA A 157 -5.17 -3.34 5.75
CA ALA A 157 -5.85 -4.56 5.32
C ALA A 157 -5.03 -5.80 5.67
N THR A 158 -4.96 -6.14 6.93
CA THR A 158 -4.10 -7.19 7.49
C THR A 158 -4.20 -8.54 6.80
N THR A 159 -5.41 -8.98 6.47
CA THR A 159 -5.68 -10.24 5.79
C THR A 159 -5.46 -10.17 4.28
N LEU A 160 -5.38 -8.98 3.72
CA LEU A 160 -5.16 -8.75 2.30
C LEU A 160 -3.73 -8.30 1.99
N CYS A 161 -3.05 -7.64 2.91
CA CYS A 161 -1.67 -7.22 2.71
C CYS A 161 -0.71 -8.40 2.84
N LYS A 162 -0.10 -8.77 1.72
CA LYS A 162 0.93 -9.81 1.67
C LYS A 162 2.30 -9.20 1.92
N LEU A 163 3.14 -9.91 2.69
CA LEU A 163 4.42 -9.36 3.09
C LEU A 163 5.35 -9.06 1.91
N SER A 164 5.34 -9.89 0.87
CA SER A 164 6.14 -9.63 -0.34
C SER A 164 5.73 -8.35 -1.05
N SER A 165 4.43 -8.06 -1.12
CA SER A 165 3.90 -6.84 -1.68
C SER A 165 4.34 -5.62 -0.88
N GLN A 166 4.25 -5.68 0.44
CA GLN A 166 4.65 -4.61 1.34
C GLN A 166 6.17 -4.38 1.35
N THR A 167 6.96 -5.43 1.14
CA THR A 167 8.42 -5.32 1.04
C THR A 167 8.84 -4.54 -0.20
N SER A 168 8.21 -4.79 -1.34
CA SER A 168 8.48 -4.08 -2.59
C SER A 168 7.82 -2.70 -2.66
N PHE A 169 6.88 -2.42 -1.77
CA PHE A 169 6.20 -1.14 -1.59
C PHE A 169 6.71 -0.47 -0.30
N ALA A 170 6.64 0.83 -0.19
CA ALA A 170 6.90 1.51 1.08
C ALA A 170 5.69 1.34 2.01
N GLY A 171 5.45 0.11 2.48
CA GLY A 171 4.29 -0.21 3.30
C GLY A 171 4.24 0.60 4.60
N ILE A 172 3.06 1.12 4.90
CA ILE A 172 2.77 1.89 6.10
C ILE A 172 1.85 1.13 7.04
N TRP A 173 1.94 1.38 8.32
CA TRP A 173 1.13 0.78 9.36
C TRP A 173 0.85 1.74 10.52
N GLN A 174 0.02 1.33 11.46
CA GLN A 174 -0.46 2.21 12.53
C GLN A 174 0.61 2.58 13.57
N THR A 175 1.73 1.89 13.59
CA THR A 175 2.82 2.05 14.56
C THR A 175 4.09 2.61 13.95
N ASP A 176 3.96 3.25 12.80
CA ASP A 176 5.07 3.86 12.06
C ASP A 176 5.87 4.85 12.91
N LEU A 177 5.20 5.55 13.82
CA LEU A 177 5.87 6.51 14.71
C LEU A 177 7.01 5.84 15.50
N LYS A 178 6.83 4.61 15.97
CA LYS A 178 7.81 3.88 16.76
C LYS A 178 8.73 3.00 15.93
N TYR A 179 8.17 2.24 15.01
CA TYR A 179 8.89 1.18 14.32
C TYR A 179 9.32 1.56 12.90
N GLY A 180 8.91 2.74 12.43
CA GLY A 180 9.08 3.15 11.04
C GLY A 180 8.20 2.34 10.09
N THR A 181 8.37 2.53 8.80
CA THR A 181 7.59 1.83 7.76
C THR A 181 7.78 0.31 7.83
N LEU A 182 6.83 -0.44 7.29
CA LEU A 182 6.92 -1.90 7.19
C LEU A 182 8.23 -2.35 6.54
N THR A 183 8.70 -1.64 5.52
CA THR A 183 9.96 -1.96 4.83
C THR A 183 11.20 -1.84 5.72
N ARG A 184 11.16 -1.04 6.80
CA ARG A 184 12.24 -0.96 7.79
C ARG A 184 12.27 -2.14 8.76
N ASN A 185 11.20 -2.92 8.79
CA ASN A 185 11.10 -4.12 9.60
C ASN A 185 11.43 -5.41 8.83
N ILE A 186 11.87 -5.29 7.57
CA ILE A 186 12.40 -6.40 6.79
C ILE A 186 13.89 -6.58 7.09
N ILE A 187 14.30 -7.81 7.38
CA ILE A 187 15.69 -8.20 7.63
C ILE A 187 16.31 -8.79 6.37
N SER A 188 15.61 -9.72 5.72
CA SER A 188 16.10 -10.33 4.49
C SER A 188 14.97 -10.73 3.56
N VAL A 189 15.32 -10.92 2.31
CA VAL A 189 14.46 -11.55 1.32
C VAL A 189 15.26 -12.60 0.56
N LYS A 190 14.58 -13.71 0.25
CA LYS A 190 15.01 -14.68 -0.75
C LYS A 190 14.14 -14.47 -1.98
N MET A 191 14.76 -14.36 -3.13
CA MET A 191 14.08 -14.01 -4.36
C MET A 191 14.71 -14.67 -5.56
N VAL A 192 13.95 -14.77 -6.63
CA VAL A 192 14.46 -15.15 -7.95
C VAL A 192 14.61 -13.89 -8.78
N LEU A 193 15.82 -13.61 -9.22
CA LEU A 193 16.12 -12.48 -10.12
C LEU A 193 15.45 -12.67 -11.48
N PRO A 194 15.23 -11.60 -12.24
CA PRO A 194 14.71 -11.70 -13.60
C PRO A 194 15.53 -12.60 -14.53
N THR A 195 16.83 -12.76 -14.26
CA THR A 195 17.76 -13.67 -14.96
C THR A 195 17.58 -15.15 -14.58
N GLY A 196 16.86 -15.44 -13.48
CA GLY A 196 16.58 -16.79 -13.00
C GLY A 196 17.53 -17.32 -11.93
N GLU A 197 18.43 -16.49 -11.39
CA GLU A 197 19.24 -16.86 -10.23
C GLU A 197 18.46 -16.66 -8.94
N ILE A 198 18.69 -17.52 -7.97
CA ILE A 198 18.23 -17.34 -6.59
C ILE A 198 19.20 -16.37 -5.91
N PHE A 199 18.64 -15.35 -5.29
CA PHE A 199 19.40 -14.32 -4.59
C PHE A 199 18.83 -14.11 -3.17
N MET A 200 19.73 -13.88 -2.22
CA MET A 200 19.39 -13.65 -0.82
C MET A 200 20.04 -12.36 -0.36
N THR A 201 19.36 -11.60 0.52
CA THR A 201 19.87 -10.36 1.10
C THR A 201 20.10 -10.52 2.60
N GLY A 202 20.73 -9.53 3.22
CA GLY A 202 20.99 -9.52 4.66
C GLY A 202 22.01 -10.59 5.08
N SER A 203 22.04 -10.91 6.37
CA SER A 203 22.94 -11.93 6.93
C SER A 203 22.69 -13.32 6.35
N ASP A 204 21.47 -13.61 5.92
CA ASP A 204 21.05 -14.86 5.29
C ASP A 204 21.76 -15.15 3.95
N ALA A 205 22.38 -14.12 3.34
CA ALA A 205 23.21 -14.27 2.15
C ALA A 205 24.55 -14.98 2.44
N VAL A 206 24.93 -15.14 3.70
CA VAL A 206 26.16 -15.82 4.12
C VAL A 206 25.84 -17.27 4.46
N ALA A 207 26.48 -18.19 3.79
CA ALA A 207 26.27 -19.61 4.03
C ALA A 207 26.50 -20.01 5.50
N GLY A 208 25.52 -20.65 6.12
CA GLY A 208 25.55 -21.10 7.52
C GLY A 208 25.22 -20.02 8.56
N THR A 209 24.80 -18.85 8.14
CA THR A 209 24.22 -17.83 9.03
C THR A 209 22.70 -17.80 8.89
N GLU A 210 22.04 -17.36 9.96
CA GLU A 210 20.59 -17.12 9.98
C GLU A 210 20.26 -15.67 9.64
N ALA A 211 19.02 -15.39 9.34
CA ALA A 211 18.53 -14.05 9.05
C ALA A 211 18.31 -13.27 10.35
N PHE A 212 19.31 -12.54 10.82
CA PHE A 212 19.25 -11.71 12.03
C PHE A 212 19.60 -10.24 11.79
N TRP A 213 20.25 -9.92 10.67
CA TRP A 213 20.67 -8.56 10.33
C TRP A 213 20.39 -8.24 8.86
N GLU A 214 19.97 -7.00 8.60
CA GLU A 214 19.63 -6.52 7.28
C GLU A 214 20.81 -6.27 6.32
N TYR A 215 22.03 -6.22 6.84
CA TYR A 215 23.26 -6.07 6.04
C TYR A 215 23.92 -7.43 5.83
N GLY A 216 24.23 -7.72 4.56
CA GLY A 216 25.01 -8.85 4.13
C GLY A 216 26.37 -8.44 3.60
N PRO A 217 27.10 -9.33 2.92
CA PRO A 217 28.35 -8.99 2.25
C PRO A 217 28.09 -7.99 1.11
N GLY A 218 28.89 -6.94 1.05
CA GLY A 218 28.84 -5.93 -0.01
C GLY A 218 27.81 -4.81 0.20
N PRO A 219 27.38 -4.14 -0.89
CA PRO A 219 26.35 -3.10 -0.80
C PRO A 219 25.01 -3.63 -0.28
N ASP A 220 24.20 -2.74 0.33
CA ASP A 220 22.85 -3.09 0.77
C ASP A 220 21.89 -3.31 -0.41
N PHE A 221 21.78 -4.56 -0.84
CA PHE A 221 20.84 -4.94 -1.89
C PHE A 221 19.38 -5.00 -1.42
N LEU A 222 19.12 -5.12 -0.13
CA LEU A 222 17.75 -5.06 0.40
C LEU A 222 17.12 -3.70 0.12
N SER A 223 17.90 -2.62 0.17
CA SER A 223 17.41 -1.28 -0.20
C SER A 223 17.01 -1.15 -1.67
N MET A 224 17.49 -2.01 -2.55
CA MET A 224 17.04 -2.05 -3.95
C MET A 224 15.70 -2.78 -4.13
N VAL A 225 15.35 -3.66 -3.20
CA VAL A 225 14.05 -4.35 -3.18
C VAL A 225 12.96 -3.46 -2.60
N ARG A 226 13.31 -2.72 -1.54
CA ARG A 226 12.42 -1.77 -0.88
C ARG A 226 11.98 -0.68 -1.86
N GLY A 227 10.67 -0.52 -2.06
CA GLY A 227 10.13 0.46 -3.00
C GLY A 227 10.33 0.14 -4.48
N SER A 228 10.75 -1.08 -4.83
CA SER A 228 10.96 -1.49 -6.23
C SER A 228 9.67 -1.75 -7.01
N ALA A 229 8.50 -1.73 -6.37
CA ALA A 229 7.23 -2.11 -6.99
C ALA A 229 7.23 -3.51 -7.63
N GLY A 230 8.04 -4.41 -7.08
CA GLY A 230 8.20 -5.76 -7.62
C GLY A 230 9.08 -5.83 -8.87
N THR A 231 9.87 -4.81 -9.20
CA THR A 231 10.75 -4.82 -10.39
C THR A 231 12.14 -5.41 -10.11
N ALA A 232 12.50 -5.61 -8.84
CA ALA A 232 13.78 -6.19 -8.48
C ALA A 232 13.87 -7.72 -8.69
N GLY A 233 12.73 -8.41 -8.66
CA GLY A 233 12.62 -9.86 -8.82
C GLY A 233 11.42 -10.44 -8.09
N LEU A 234 11.26 -11.75 -8.18
CA LEU A 234 10.17 -12.53 -7.59
C LEU A 234 10.55 -12.94 -6.16
N ILE A 235 10.04 -12.22 -5.17
CA ILE A 235 10.26 -12.55 -3.74
C ILE A 235 9.54 -13.86 -3.42
N THR A 236 10.26 -14.81 -2.81
CA THR A 236 9.73 -16.12 -2.42
C THR A 236 9.65 -16.31 -0.92
N GLU A 237 10.61 -15.76 -0.16
CA GLU A 237 10.63 -15.78 1.30
C GLU A 237 11.05 -14.41 1.85
N ILE A 238 10.58 -14.10 3.06
CA ILE A 238 10.83 -12.81 3.71
C ILE A 238 11.06 -13.06 5.19
N THR A 239 12.12 -12.48 5.74
CA THR A 239 12.35 -12.44 7.18
C THR A 239 12.09 -11.05 7.71
N VAL A 240 11.27 -10.95 8.75
CA VAL A 240 10.84 -9.69 9.38
C VAL A 240 11.25 -9.62 10.84
N LYS A 241 11.41 -8.40 11.35
CA LYS A 241 11.60 -8.13 12.79
C LYS A 241 10.30 -8.41 13.54
N LEU A 242 10.44 -8.98 14.72
CA LEU A 242 9.39 -9.06 15.72
C LEU A 242 9.72 -8.14 16.89
N HIS A 243 8.68 -7.77 17.63
CA HIS A 243 8.76 -6.92 18.81
C HIS A 243 7.93 -7.54 19.93
N PRO A 244 8.20 -7.23 21.21
CA PRO A 244 7.33 -7.66 22.30
C PRO A 244 5.88 -7.17 22.09
N TRP A 245 4.92 -8.08 22.27
CA TRP A 245 3.51 -7.77 22.22
C TRP A 245 3.01 -7.31 23.61
N PRO A 246 2.42 -6.11 23.76
CA PRO A 246 2.00 -5.62 25.07
C PRO A 246 0.84 -6.40 25.70
N GLY A 247 0.09 -7.16 24.92
CA GLY A 247 -1.02 -8.02 25.39
C GLY A 247 -0.60 -9.33 26.03
N GLY A 248 0.71 -9.67 26.03
CA GLY A 248 1.22 -10.95 26.57
C GLY A 248 1.14 -12.11 25.56
N ALA A 249 1.53 -13.31 26.01
CA ALA A 249 1.58 -14.51 25.16
C ALA A 249 0.17 -15.15 24.98
N VAL A 250 -0.79 -14.37 24.59
CA VAL A 250 -2.18 -14.79 24.38
C VAL A 250 -2.69 -14.22 23.07
N LEU A 251 -3.28 -15.09 22.26
CA LEU A 251 -4.00 -14.64 21.06
C LEU A 251 -5.27 -13.88 21.52
N PRO A 252 -5.46 -12.61 21.11
CA PRO A 252 -6.66 -11.88 21.45
C PRO A 252 -7.92 -12.60 20.97
N GLU A 253 -8.82 -12.94 21.86
CA GLU A 253 -10.09 -13.57 21.51
C GLU A 253 -11.17 -12.54 21.20
N PRO A 254 -12.06 -12.80 20.24
CA PRO A 254 -13.22 -11.96 20.02
C PRO A 254 -14.14 -12.00 21.27
N PRO A 255 -14.91 -10.93 21.53
CA PRO A 255 -15.89 -10.93 22.61
C PRO A 255 -16.82 -12.15 22.54
N ALA A 256 -17.05 -12.80 23.68
CA ALA A 256 -17.84 -14.01 23.75
C ALA A 256 -19.25 -13.81 23.14
N GLY A 257 -19.65 -14.72 22.28
CA GLY A 257 -21.00 -14.77 21.69
C GLY A 257 -21.20 -13.92 20.43
N ARG A 258 -20.15 -13.30 19.88
CA ARG A 258 -20.26 -12.57 18.62
C ARG A 258 -19.25 -13.07 17.60
N PRO A 259 -19.68 -13.46 16.39
CA PRO A 259 -18.77 -13.73 15.31
C PRO A 259 -18.07 -12.43 14.91
N CYS A 260 -16.82 -12.52 14.48
CA CYS A 260 -16.04 -11.40 13.93
C CYS A 260 -16.63 -10.84 12.62
N VAL A 261 -17.81 -11.27 12.24
CA VAL A 261 -18.51 -10.80 11.05
C VAL A 261 -19.34 -9.57 11.43
N ARG A 262 -19.03 -8.45 10.79
CA ARG A 262 -19.82 -7.22 10.93
C ARG A 262 -21.27 -7.50 10.55
N ASN A 263 -22.18 -7.24 11.47
CA ASN A 263 -23.59 -7.26 11.15
C ASN A 263 -23.95 -6.02 10.34
N TYR A 264 -24.21 -6.20 9.05
CA TYR A 264 -24.54 -5.10 8.13
C TYR A 264 -25.87 -4.41 8.45
N HIS A 265 -26.72 -5.02 9.27
CA HIS A 265 -28.05 -4.51 9.60
C HIS A 265 -28.12 -3.77 10.95
N GLU A 266 -27.19 -4.00 11.84
CA GLU A 266 -27.09 -3.29 13.11
C GLU A 266 -25.69 -2.68 13.30
N PRO A 267 -25.58 -1.37 13.50
CA PRO A 267 -24.29 -0.68 13.65
C PRO A 267 -23.71 -0.86 15.06
N LYS A 268 -23.77 -2.05 15.62
CA LYS A 268 -23.06 -2.40 16.84
C LYS A 268 -21.71 -2.96 16.43
N TYR A 269 -20.69 -2.17 16.69
CA TYR A 269 -19.31 -2.62 16.52
C TYR A 269 -19.02 -3.72 17.55
N ASP A 270 -18.40 -4.80 17.10
CA ASP A 270 -17.79 -5.76 18.00
C ASP A 270 -16.54 -5.11 18.58
N THR A 271 -16.72 -4.45 19.70
CA THR A 271 -15.66 -3.72 20.38
C THR A 271 -15.08 -4.62 21.47
N ALA A 272 -13.88 -5.14 21.23
CA ALA A 272 -13.09 -5.69 22.32
C ALA A 272 -12.42 -4.52 23.07
N PRO A 273 -12.39 -4.54 24.41
CA PRO A 273 -11.58 -3.58 25.13
C PRO A 273 -10.12 -3.71 24.69
N PRO A 274 -9.35 -2.61 24.73
CA PRO A 274 -7.92 -2.67 24.46
C PRO A 274 -7.23 -3.67 25.39
N PRO A 275 -6.14 -4.30 24.96
CA PRO A 275 -5.28 -5.05 25.86
C PRO A 275 -4.91 -4.19 27.07
N PRO A 276 -4.76 -4.75 28.29
CA PRO A 276 -4.55 -3.97 29.51
C PRO A 276 -3.40 -2.96 29.48
N LYS A 277 -2.39 -3.20 28.64
CA LYS A 277 -1.22 -2.35 28.49
C LYS A 277 -1.25 -1.47 27.24
N VAL A 278 -2.43 -1.19 26.71
CA VAL A 278 -2.60 -0.34 25.53
C VAL A 278 -3.65 0.71 25.80
N ARG A 279 -3.34 1.97 25.47
CA ARG A 279 -4.30 3.09 25.49
C ARG A 279 -4.39 3.71 24.10
N LEU A 280 -5.60 4.03 23.70
CA LEU A 280 -5.90 4.81 22.52
C LEU A 280 -6.58 6.09 23.00
N LEU A 281 -5.96 7.23 22.73
CA LEU A 281 -6.51 8.55 23.09
C LEU A 281 -6.86 9.30 21.82
N TRP A 282 -8.07 9.84 21.75
CA TRP A 282 -8.61 10.54 20.61
C TRP A 282 -8.92 11.98 20.97
N VAL A 283 -8.48 12.92 20.11
CA VAL A 283 -8.50 14.36 20.35
C VAL A 283 -9.06 15.09 19.15
N GLU A 284 -9.85 16.14 19.37
CA GLU A 284 -10.22 17.12 18.35
C GLU A 284 -9.53 18.47 18.59
N PHE A 285 -9.39 19.25 17.52
CA PHE A 285 -8.78 20.59 17.55
C PHE A 285 -9.73 21.63 16.95
N PRO A 286 -9.58 22.91 17.37
CA PRO A 286 -10.41 24.00 16.86
C PRO A 286 -10.12 24.32 15.39
N ASP A 287 -8.88 24.11 14.94
CA ASP A 287 -8.41 24.40 13.59
C ASP A 287 -7.20 23.54 13.20
N TYR A 288 -6.83 23.61 11.92
CA TYR A 288 -5.73 22.84 11.34
C TYR A 288 -4.37 23.23 11.91
N ASP A 289 -4.14 24.52 12.22
CA ASP A 289 -2.87 24.97 12.76
C ASP A 289 -2.60 24.38 14.16
N SER A 290 -3.62 24.35 15.00
CA SER A 290 -3.58 23.73 16.33
C SER A 290 -3.29 22.23 16.23
N GLU A 291 -3.93 21.53 15.29
CA GLU A 291 -3.68 20.12 15.02
C GLU A 291 -2.22 19.90 14.61
N ILE A 292 -1.71 20.61 13.62
CA ILE A 292 -0.34 20.48 13.13
C ILE A 292 0.68 20.76 14.21
N GLU A 293 0.46 21.77 15.06
CA GLU A 293 1.36 22.06 16.17
C GLU A 293 1.41 20.92 17.19
N ALA A 294 0.23 20.37 17.53
CA ALA A 294 0.14 19.20 18.41
C ALA A 294 0.89 17.99 17.82
N LEU A 295 0.66 17.68 16.53
CA LEU A 295 1.31 16.57 15.86
C LEU A 295 2.84 16.73 15.88
N HIS A 296 3.38 17.92 15.63
CA HIS A 296 4.82 18.17 15.71
C HIS A 296 5.37 17.96 17.13
N LYS A 297 4.72 18.53 18.15
CA LYS A 297 5.14 18.37 19.54
C LYS A 297 5.13 16.89 19.98
N VAL A 298 4.09 16.15 19.61
CA VAL A 298 3.98 14.73 19.95
C VAL A 298 5.10 13.92 19.30
N THR A 299 5.37 14.10 18.02
CA THR A 299 6.44 13.35 17.35
C THR A 299 7.83 13.66 17.89
N GLN A 300 8.04 14.87 18.43
CA GLN A 300 9.31 15.29 19.04
C GLN A 300 9.45 14.83 20.48
N SER A 301 8.35 14.58 21.19
CA SER A 301 8.37 14.21 22.61
C SER A 301 8.87 12.80 22.90
N GLY A 302 8.93 11.94 21.90
CA GLY A 302 9.36 10.55 22.06
C GLY A 302 8.31 9.60 22.65
N ILE A 303 7.06 10.08 22.84
CA ILE A 303 5.94 9.26 23.34
C ILE A 303 5.18 8.58 22.20
N GLY A 304 4.37 7.58 22.58
CA GLY A 304 3.48 6.87 21.67
C GLY A 304 4.18 5.94 20.69
N MET A 305 3.43 5.10 20.06
CA MET A 305 3.90 4.21 19.02
C MET A 305 3.22 4.44 17.66
N GLY A 306 2.05 5.04 17.64
CA GLY A 306 1.33 5.46 16.46
C GLY A 306 0.63 6.79 16.70
N LEU A 307 0.66 7.66 15.72
CA LEU A 307 0.00 8.97 15.73
C LEU A 307 -0.60 9.24 14.36
N ASN A 308 -1.91 9.37 14.30
CA ASN A 308 -2.64 9.49 13.05
C ASN A 308 -3.67 10.59 13.15
N ALA A 309 -3.63 11.52 12.20
CA ALA A 309 -4.67 12.52 11.97
C ALA A 309 -5.54 12.03 10.83
N THR A 310 -6.78 11.74 11.11
CA THR A 310 -7.66 11.03 10.18
C THR A 310 -8.85 11.84 9.69
N GLY A 311 -9.13 12.97 10.33
CA GLY A 311 -10.22 13.84 9.95
C GLY A 311 -11.53 13.08 9.79
N VAL A 312 -12.28 13.41 8.77
CA VAL A 312 -13.53 12.71 8.40
C VAL A 312 -13.31 11.32 7.81
N TYR A 313 -12.06 10.95 7.53
CA TYR A 313 -11.68 9.62 7.01
C TYR A 313 -12.16 8.48 7.91
N ASN A 314 -12.27 8.73 9.21
CA ASN A 314 -12.88 7.79 10.15
C ASN A 314 -14.32 7.38 9.78
N ALA A 315 -15.05 8.20 9.04
CA ALA A 315 -16.38 7.85 8.57
C ALA A 315 -16.36 6.61 7.66
N TYR A 316 -15.29 6.42 6.88
CA TYR A 316 -15.13 5.23 6.03
C TYR A 316 -14.82 3.99 6.83
N TYR A 317 -13.86 4.09 7.74
CA TYR A 317 -13.42 2.93 8.54
C TYR A 317 -14.48 2.46 9.53
N CYS A 318 -15.26 3.40 10.05
CA CYS A 318 -16.28 3.11 11.03
C CYS A 318 -17.67 2.88 10.42
N SER A 319 -17.84 2.97 9.09
CA SER A 319 -19.12 2.80 8.41
C SER A 319 -19.18 1.47 7.66
N GLN A 320 -20.34 0.83 7.73
CA GLN A 320 -20.56 -0.47 7.09
C GLN A 320 -21.18 -0.37 5.71
N THR A 321 -21.83 0.76 5.39
CA THR A 321 -22.46 1.02 4.11
C THR A 321 -22.08 2.39 3.58
N GLN A 322 -22.16 2.56 2.25
CA GLN A 322 -21.92 3.83 1.60
C GLN A 322 -22.88 4.93 2.10
N GLU A 323 -24.15 4.59 2.29
CA GLU A 323 -25.17 5.50 2.85
C GLU A 323 -24.79 5.96 4.27
N MET A 324 -24.30 5.05 5.10
CA MET A 324 -23.84 5.40 6.44
C MET A 324 -22.62 6.33 6.39
N THR A 325 -21.69 6.09 5.48
CA THR A 325 -20.54 6.97 5.26
C THR A 325 -21.03 8.37 4.89
N LEU A 326 -21.84 8.49 3.83
CA LEU A 326 -22.38 9.78 3.37
C LEU A 326 -23.15 10.51 4.47
N ARG A 327 -23.99 9.80 5.22
CA ARG A 327 -24.72 10.36 6.35
C ARG A 327 -23.78 10.92 7.40
N ARG A 328 -22.78 10.15 7.85
CA ARG A 328 -21.80 10.57 8.87
C ARG A 328 -20.98 11.77 8.44
N VAL A 329 -20.61 11.81 7.17
CA VAL A 329 -19.92 12.96 6.60
C VAL A 329 -20.83 14.19 6.61
N LYS A 330 -22.06 14.06 6.11
CA LYS A 330 -23.05 15.14 6.07
C LYS A 330 -23.41 15.66 7.45
N GLU A 331 -23.54 14.78 8.43
CA GLU A 331 -23.84 15.12 9.83
C GLU A 331 -22.60 15.62 10.60
N LYS A 332 -21.42 15.67 9.95
CA LYS A 332 -20.15 16.00 10.60
C LYS A 332 -19.90 15.18 11.87
N PHE A 333 -20.17 13.88 11.77
CA PHE A 333 -20.09 12.96 12.90
C PHE A 333 -18.66 12.84 13.46
N PHE A 334 -17.66 12.92 12.62
CA PHE A 334 -16.25 13.03 12.99
C PHE A 334 -15.80 14.46 12.82
N PRO A 335 -15.09 15.05 13.79
CA PRO A 335 -14.55 16.39 13.64
C PRO A 335 -13.51 16.42 12.51
N PRO A 336 -13.41 17.53 11.77
CA PRO A 336 -12.47 17.64 10.65
C PRO A 336 -11.01 17.59 11.11
N TYR A 337 -10.70 18.22 12.24
CA TYR A 337 -9.36 18.28 12.80
C TYR A 337 -9.29 17.37 14.01
N ASN A 338 -8.76 16.18 13.83
CA ASN A 338 -8.67 15.19 14.91
C ASN A 338 -7.50 14.25 14.72
N CYS A 339 -6.89 13.86 15.81
CA CYS A 339 -5.88 12.83 15.81
C CYS A 339 -6.11 11.81 16.94
N TYR A 340 -5.51 10.65 16.80
CA TYR A 340 -5.39 9.70 17.89
C TYR A 340 -3.96 9.21 18.04
N ILE A 341 -3.62 8.91 19.30
CA ILE A 341 -2.32 8.32 19.68
C ILE A 341 -2.52 6.93 20.26
N ILE A 342 -1.61 6.03 19.93
CA ILE A 342 -1.51 4.70 20.53
C ILE A 342 -0.34 4.73 21.53
N ILE A 343 -0.63 4.41 22.80
CA ILE A 343 0.35 4.32 23.87
C ILE A 343 0.39 2.88 24.39
N CYS A 344 1.58 2.31 24.53
CA CYS A 344 1.78 0.94 25.00
C CYS A 344 2.76 0.87 26.15
N GLY A 345 2.34 0.21 27.23
CA GLY A 345 3.15 -0.03 28.42
C GLY A 345 4.04 -1.26 28.32
N PHE A 346 5.11 -1.20 27.53
CA PHE A 346 6.02 -2.33 27.34
C PHE A 346 6.73 -2.74 28.65
N THR A 347 7.12 -1.76 29.44
CA THR A 347 7.85 -1.99 30.70
C THR A 347 6.91 -1.97 31.91
N SER A 348 5.97 -1.03 31.98
CA SER A 348 5.09 -0.86 33.13
C SER A 348 3.89 0.04 32.81
N GLU A 349 2.88 0.00 33.68
CA GLU A 349 1.76 0.97 33.64
C GLU A 349 2.24 2.41 33.89
N ARG A 350 3.27 2.60 34.70
CA ARG A 350 3.88 3.93 34.93
C ARG A 350 4.41 4.55 33.66
N GLN A 351 4.90 3.75 32.70
CA GLN A 351 5.28 4.27 31.39
C GLN A 351 4.07 4.85 30.67
N MET A 352 2.95 4.12 30.64
CA MET A 352 1.71 4.60 30.00
C MET A 352 1.19 5.87 30.66
N ASP A 353 1.18 5.91 31.99
CA ASP A 353 0.74 7.09 32.75
C ASP A 353 1.59 8.31 32.45
N TYR A 354 2.90 8.12 32.33
CA TYR A 354 3.83 9.19 31.96
C TYR A 354 3.58 9.68 30.52
N GLU A 355 3.47 8.76 29.56
CA GLU A 355 3.25 9.11 28.15
C GLU A 355 1.89 9.79 27.94
N GLU A 356 0.84 9.29 28.63
CA GLU A 356 -0.47 9.93 28.60
C GLU A 356 -0.43 11.33 29.24
N LYS A 357 0.27 11.51 30.37
CA LYS A 357 0.45 12.82 30.99
C LYS A 357 1.10 13.81 30.04
N VAL A 358 2.21 13.43 29.40
CA VAL A 358 2.89 14.28 28.42
C VAL A 358 1.98 14.62 27.24
N PHE A 359 1.23 13.63 26.74
CA PHE A 359 0.27 13.87 25.66
C PHE A 359 -0.81 14.87 26.08
N ARG A 360 -1.40 14.71 27.29
CA ARG A 360 -2.42 15.63 27.81
C ARG A 360 -1.88 17.07 27.99
N GLU A 361 -0.63 17.22 28.40
CA GLU A 361 0.01 18.53 28.49
C GLU A 361 0.17 19.19 27.11
N ILE A 362 0.65 18.42 26.11
CA ILE A 362 0.76 18.93 24.71
C ILE A 362 -0.61 19.34 24.17
N ILE A 363 -1.65 18.54 24.38
CA ILE A 363 -3.00 18.83 23.90
C ILE A 363 -3.57 20.08 24.58
N ALA A 364 -3.34 20.24 25.87
CA ALA A 364 -3.78 21.45 26.59
C ALA A 364 -3.08 22.72 26.06
N GLU A 365 -1.79 22.64 25.76
CA GLU A 365 -1.02 23.75 25.18
C GLU A 365 -1.48 24.13 23.77
N THR A 366 -1.99 23.17 22.98
CA THR A 366 -2.40 23.37 21.59
C THR A 366 -3.91 23.55 21.42
N GLY A 367 -4.66 23.64 22.53
CA GLY A 367 -6.08 23.92 22.50
C GLY A 367 -6.98 22.74 22.08
N GLY A 368 -6.45 21.52 22.07
CA GLY A 368 -7.22 20.33 21.75
C GLY A 368 -8.13 19.87 22.90
N THR A 369 -9.16 19.09 22.57
CA THR A 369 -10.14 18.53 23.50
C THR A 369 -10.20 17.00 23.34
N PHE A 370 -10.20 16.27 24.47
CA PHE A 370 -10.24 14.83 24.46
C PHE A 370 -11.65 14.30 24.16
N LEU A 371 -11.82 13.70 22.99
CA LEU A 371 -13.04 13.00 22.60
C LEU A 371 -13.20 11.67 23.34
N SER A 372 -12.10 11.00 23.67
CA SER A 372 -12.09 9.76 24.45
C SER A 372 -12.68 9.91 25.86
N ASP A 373 -12.61 11.11 26.45
CA ASP A 373 -13.12 11.35 27.80
C ASP A 373 -14.63 11.68 27.83
N THR A 374 -15.16 12.18 26.73
CA THR A 374 -16.50 12.79 26.70
C THR A 374 -17.51 12.07 25.81
N HIS A 375 -17.05 11.42 24.74
CA HIS A 375 -17.95 10.94 23.70
C HIS A 375 -17.50 9.61 23.09
N LYS A 376 -18.45 8.74 22.86
CA LYS A 376 -18.40 7.65 21.88
C LYS A 376 -17.29 6.60 22.11
N PRO A 377 -17.21 5.98 23.27
CA PRO A 377 -16.30 4.84 23.48
C PRO A 377 -16.47 3.77 22.39
N ASP A 378 -17.69 3.56 21.89
CA ASP A 378 -17.98 2.60 20.82
C ASP A 378 -17.24 2.91 19.51
N VAL A 379 -17.08 4.19 19.16
CA VAL A 379 -16.33 4.59 17.97
C VAL A 379 -14.83 4.38 18.19
N LEU A 380 -14.34 4.77 19.35
CA LEU A 380 -12.95 4.56 19.73
C LEU A 380 -12.58 3.07 19.67
N TYR A 381 -13.40 2.23 20.25
CA TYR A 381 -13.19 0.79 20.21
C TYR A 381 -13.33 0.19 18.81
N ALA A 382 -14.13 0.79 17.93
CA ALA A 382 -14.19 0.37 16.52
C ALA A 382 -12.89 0.65 15.77
N LEU A 383 -12.12 1.66 16.19
CA LEU A 383 -10.78 1.94 15.64
C LEU A 383 -9.70 1.02 16.21
N MET A 384 -9.90 0.46 17.40
CA MET A 384 -8.90 -0.36 18.10
C MET A 384 -8.48 -1.63 17.35
N PRO A 385 -9.40 -2.49 16.86
CA PRO A 385 -9.02 -3.67 16.10
C PRO A 385 -8.24 -3.31 14.84
N TRP A 386 -8.59 -2.19 14.24
CA TRP A 386 -7.92 -1.68 13.05
C TRP A 386 -6.48 -1.21 13.34
N ASN A 387 -6.26 -0.71 14.55
CA ASN A 387 -4.97 -0.15 14.92
C ASN A 387 -4.02 -1.11 15.62
N LEU A 388 -4.51 -2.15 16.26
CA LEU A 388 -3.71 -2.90 17.21
C LEU A 388 -3.62 -4.39 16.98
N ASP A 389 -4.74 -5.12 16.97
CA ASP A 389 -4.62 -6.58 17.00
C ASP A 389 -4.45 -7.24 15.63
N CYS A 390 -4.81 -6.53 14.57
CA CYS A 390 -4.58 -6.95 13.18
C CYS A 390 -5.18 -8.29 12.75
N ILE A 391 -5.54 -9.15 13.69
CA ILE A 391 -6.00 -10.52 13.41
C ILE A 391 -7.48 -10.50 13.03
N ARG A 392 -8.25 -9.64 13.70
CA ARG A 392 -9.71 -9.55 13.52
C ARG A 392 -10.13 -8.50 12.53
N HIS A 393 -9.20 -7.76 12.00
CA HIS A 393 -9.48 -6.68 11.09
C HIS A 393 -9.80 -7.21 9.69
N VAL A 394 -11.07 -7.49 9.47
CA VAL A 394 -11.63 -7.54 8.11
C VAL A 394 -11.89 -6.09 7.72
N THR A 395 -11.09 -5.58 6.82
CA THR A 395 -11.23 -4.22 6.35
C THR A 395 -12.66 -3.96 5.92
N GLY A 396 -13.26 -2.90 6.46
CA GLY A 396 -14.36 -2.25 5.79
C GLY A 396 -13.94 -1.57 4.49
N PHE A 397 -12.75 -1.89 4.00
CA PHE A 397 -12.28 -1.50 2.68
C PHE A 397 -13.27 -2.02 1.68
N ARG A 398 -14.03 -1.10 1.15
CA ARG A 398 -14.87 -1.40 0.04
C ARG A 398 -13.97 -1.60 -1.15
N MET A 399 -14.16 -2.73 -1.78
CA MET A 399 -13.44 -3.19 -2.97
C MET A 399 -13.54 -2.24 -4.17
N ASN A 400 -14.11 -1.07 -3.99
CA ASN A 400 -14.42 -0.07 -5.01
C ASN A 400 -13.45 1.10 -5.01
N ARG A 401 -12.37 1.00 -4.26
CA ARG A 401 -11.32 1.99 -4.23
C ARG A 401 -10.67 2.09 -5.60
N HIS A 402 -10.82 3.24 -6.24
CA HIS A 402 -10.27 3.46 -7.58
C HIS A 402 -9.10 4.42 -7.60
N PHE A 403 -8.97 5.24 -6.58
CA PHE A 403 -7.88 6.15 -6.46
C PHE A 403 -7.14 5.95 -5.17
N TYR A 404 -5.86 5.96 -5.32
CA TYR A 404 -4.93 6.00 -4.26
C TYR A 404 -3.87 7.05 -4.56
N GLY A 405 -3.95 8.17 -3.89
CA GLY A 405 -2.93 9.20 -3.91
C GLY A 405 -2.25 9.24 -2.55
N SER A 406 -1.14 8.56 -2.40
CA SER A 406 -0.29 8.71 -1.24
C SER A 406 0.97 9.47 -1.59
N SER A 407 1.33 10.40 -0.74
CA SER A 407 2.60 11.09 -0.85
C SER A 407 3.29 11.13 0.51
N ILE A 408 4.62 11.00 0.48
CA ILE A 408 5.46 11.27 1.63
C ILE A 408 5.86 12.72 1.57
N VAL A 409 5.45 13.48 2.60
CA VAL A 409 5.67 14.91 2.67
C VAL A 409 6.61 15.27 3.81
N PRO A 410 7.52 16.24 3.61
CA PRO A 410 8.35 16.77 4.68
C PRO A 410 7.48 17.39 5.78
N GLY A 411 7.87 17.20 7.04
CA GLY A 411 7.15 17.77 8.17
C GLY A 411 6.96 19.27 8.10
N GLY A 412 7.92 20.01 7.55
CA GLY A 412 7.83 21.46 7.35
C GLY A 412 6.75 21.90 6.37
N ASN A 413 6.25 21.02 5.53
CA ASN A 413 5.26 21.35 4.50
C ASN A 413 3.82 20.97 4.89
N LEU A 414 3.57 20.51 6.12
CA LEU A 414 2.23 20.08 6.52
C LEU A 414 1.18 21.17 6.43
N ARG A 415 1.54 22.43 6.70
CA ARG A 415 0.61 23.56 6.56
C ARG A 415 0.20 23.80 5.11
N ASP A 416 1.17 23.77 4.19
CA ASP A 416 0.90 23.93 2.76
C ASP A 416 0.12 22.78 2.18
N LEU A 417 0.25 21.60 2.76
CA LEU A 417 -0.43 20.38 2.33
C LEU A 417 -1.96 20.53 2.39
N ALA A 418 -2.50 21.20 3.40
CA ALA A 418 -3.94 21.45 3.51
C ALA A 418 -4.47 22.23 2.32
N GLN A 419 -3.79 23.32 1.95
CA GLN A 419 -4.13 24.14 0.79
C GLN A 419 -4.13 23.30 -0.50
N LYS A 420 -3.07 22.52 -0.71
CA LYS A 420 -2.94 21.65 -1.88
C LYS A 420 -4.03 20.59 -1.95
N THR A 421 -4.34 20.01 -0.82
CA THR A 421 -5.40 19.03 -0.71
C THR A 421 -6.75 19.64 -1.06
N LYS A 422 -7.04 20.84 -0.56
CA LYS A 422 -8.24 21.61 -0.89
C LYS A 422 -8.38 21.84 -2.39
N GLU A 423 -7.31 22.28 -3.06
CA GLU A 423 -7.29 22.53 -4.50
C GLU A 423 -7.62 21.26 -5.31
N ILE A 424 -7.07 20.10 -4.89
CA ILE A 424 -7.33 18.81 -5.53
C ILE A 424 -8.80 18.40 -5.34
N TRP A 425 -9.33 18.57 -4.13
CA TRP A 425 -10.70 18.19 -3.82
C TRP A 425 -11.74 19.08 -4.49
N THR A 426 -11.50 20.39 -4.54
CA THR A 426 -12.36 21.31 -5.29
C THR A 426 -12.48 20.87 -6.75
N ARG A 427 -11.37 20.54 -7.36
CA ARG A 427 -11.31 20.01 -8.73
C ARG A 427 -12.04 18.66 -8.88
N THR A 428 -11.95 17.81 -7.87
CA THR A 428 -12.65 16.52 -7.83
C THR A 428 -14.15 16.72 -7.81
N ILE A 429 -14.65 17.59 -6.93
CA ILE A 429 -16.07 17.90 -6.82
C ILE A 429 -16.60 18.55 -8.10
N GLU A 430 -15.87 19.50 -8.68
CA GLU A 430 -16.21 20.09 -9.97
C GLU A 430 -16.30 19.07 -11.11
N THR A 431 -15.47 18.05 -11.07
CA THR A 431 -15.41 17.00 -12.12
C THR A 431 -16.51 15.94 -11.98
N PHE A 432 -16.84 15.54 -10.77
CA PHE A 432 -17.69 14.38 -10.49
C PHE A 432 -19.03 14.73 -9.84
N GLY A 433 -19.15 15.90 -9.23
CA GLY A 433 -20.35 16.33 -8.52
C GLY A 433 -20.60 15.59 -7.20
N GLU A 434 -21.79 15.81 -6.62
CA GLU A 434 -22.17 15.26 -5.30
C GLU A 434 -22.37 13.74 -5.27
N THR A 435 -22.49 13.09 -6.41
CA THR A 435 -22.64 11.63 -6.50
C THR A 435 -21.35 10.88 -6.23
N TYR A 436 -20.26 11.60 -6.07
CA TYR A 436 -18.95 11.06 -5.88
C TYR A 436 -18.53 11.09 -4.41
N ILE A 437 -18.07 9.95 -3.92
CA ILE A 437 -17.61 9.85 -2.54
C ILE A 437 -16.11 9.96 -2.53
N THR A 438 -15.63 11.00 -1.87
CA THR A 438 -14.22 11.13 -1.49
C THR A 438 -14.09 10.79 -0.01
N ASP A 439 -12.92 10.36 0.42
CA ASP A 439 -12.62 10.14 1.83
C ASP A 439 -12.78 11.40 2.70
N ARG A 440 -12.97 12.55 2.06
CA ARG A 440 -13.17 13.83 2.74
C ARG A 440 -14.59 14.35 2.73
N GLY A 441 -15.44 13.77 1.92
CA GLY A 441 -16.88 14.07 1.91
C GLY A 441 -17.25 15.54 1.87
N GLY A 442 -16.44 16.37 1.21
CA GLY A 442 -16.64 17.82 1.14
C GLY A 442 -15.99 18.63 2.27
N VAL A 443 -15.13 18.03 3.08
CA VAL A 443 -14.26 18.77 4.01
C VAL A 443 -12.89 18.90 3.35
N ASP A 444 -12.57 20.09 2.93
CA ASP A 444 -11.60 20.36 1.87
C ASP A 444 -10.17 20.61 2.34
N ASP A 445 -9.92 20.74 3.63
CA ASP A 445 -8.66 21.26 4.17
C ASP A 445 -7.96 20.34 5.18
N THR A 446 -8.44 19.11 5.34
CA THR A 446 -7.87 18.16 6.30
C THR A 446 -7.21 16.98 5.61
N PRO A 447 -5.91 17.01 5.38
CA PRO A 447 -5.19 15.87 4.89
C PRO A 447 -5.23 14.74 5.93
N PHE A 448 -5.38 13.52 5.41
CA PHE A 448 -5.12 12.32 6.19
C PHE A 448 -3.60 12.20 6.40
N LEU A 449 -3.14 12.11 7.65
CA LEU A 449 -1.74 12.14 7.97
C LEU A 449 -1.37 10.97 8.90
N TYR A 450 -0.30 10.27 8.53
CA TYR A 450 0.40 9.34 9.41
C TYR A 450 1.78 9.86 9.73
N ALA A 451 2.12 9.88 11.02
CA ALA A 451 3.49 10.11 11.46
C ALA A 451 4.32 8.85 11.17
N ILE A 452 5.30 8.94 10.27
CA ILE A 452 6.10 7.79 9.87
C ILE A 452 7.34 7.60 10.74
N GLU A 453 7.82 8.65 11.38
CA GLU A 453 8.99 8.59 12.25
C GLU A 453 8.91 9.65 13.34
N ARG A 454 9.53 9.36 14.47
CA ARG A 454 9.75 10.37 15.52
C ARG A 454 10.54 11.56 14.99
N GLY A 455 10.26 12.74 15.50
CA GLY A 455 10.96 13.97 15.16
C GLY A 455 10.37 14.75 13.99
N SER A 456 9.18 14.43 13.54
CA SER A 456 8.42 15.19 12.53
C SER A 456 9.10 15.38 11.17
N ARG A 457 10.06 14.53 10.82
CA ARG A 457 10.81 14.71 9.57
C ARG A 457 9.95 14.51 8.34
N PHE A 458 9.07 13.50 8.36
CA PHE A 458 8.19 13.21 7.24
C PHE A 458 6.90 12.50 7.68
N TRP A 459 5.90 12.65 6.85
CA TRP A 459 4.54 12.17 7.06
C TRP A 459 4.03 11.52 5.80
N LEU A 460 3.17 10.54 5.94
CA LEU A 460 2.33 10.11 4.85
C LEU A 460 1.07 10.97 4.80
N SER A 461 0.74 11.44 3.61
CA SER A 461 -0.59 11.95 3.28
C SER A 461 -1.25 11.02 2.27
N GLU A 462 -2.52 10.73 2.45
CA GLU A 462 -3.30 9.87 1.57
C GLU A 462 -4.62 10.54 1.17
N ALA A 463 -5.02 10.30 -0.07
CA ALA A 463 -6.29 10.77 -0.61
C ALA A 463 -6.92 9.64 -1.44
N ASP A 464 -8.11 9.22 -1.06
CA ASP A 464 -8.84 8.13 -1.69
C ASP A 464 -10.14 8.61 -2.32
N VAL A 465 -10.51 7.98 -3.42
CA VAL A 465 -11.77 8.21 -4.13
C VAL A 465 -12.45 6.88 -4.46
N TYR A 466 -13.77 6.86 -4.29
CA TYR A 466 -14.57 5.64 -4.34
C TYR A 466 -15.69 5.78 -5.38
N PRO A 467 -15.39 5.67 -6.69
CA PRO A 467 -16.41 5.70 -7.74
C PRO A 467 -17.31 4.46 -7.68
N ASP A 468 -18.51 4.59 -8.24
CA ASP A 468 -19.36 3.42 -8.46
C ASP A 468 -18.66 2.47 -9.47
N PRO A 469 -18.33 1.23 -9.06
CA PRO A 469 -17.63 0.28 -9.93
C PRO A 469 -18.51 -0.22 -11.08
N LEU A 470 -19.82 -0.02 -11.01
CA LEU A 470 -20.77 -0.40 -12.05
C LEU A 470 -21.00 0.71 -13.09
N ASP A 471 -20.44 1.91 -12.84
CA ASP A 471 -20.51 3.03 -13.79
C ASP A 471 -19.17 3.17 -14.55
N PRO A 472 -19.10 2.71 -15.83
CA PRO A 472 -17.88 2.77 -16.63
C PRO A 472 -17.38 4.20 -16.89
N GLU A 473 -18.28 5.19 -16.96
CA GLU A 473 -17.91 6.59 -17.20
C GLU A 473 -17.30 7.21 -15.95
N LEU A 474 -17.85 6.92 -14.77
CA LEU A 474 -17.21 7.34 -13.51
C LEU A 474 -15.84 6.69 -13.32
N LEU A 475 -15.72 5.39 -13.63
CA LEU A 475 -14.42 4.70 -13.57
C LEU A 475 -13.39 5.33 -14.51
N LYS A 476 -13.81 5.70 -15.72
CA LYS A 476 -12.97 6.37 -16.70
C LYS A 476 -12.50 7.74 -16.19
N LYS A 477 -13.41 8.55 -15.65
CA LYS A 477 -13.08 9.84 -15.04
C LYS A 477 -12.15 9.69 -13.83
N ALA A 478 -12.40 8.71 -12.96
CA ALA A 478 -11.56 8.42 -11.81
C ALA A 478 -10.11 8.10 -12.20
N ARG A 479 -9.90 7.33 -13.28
CA ARG A 479 -8.56 7.04 -13.81
C ARG A 479 -7.82 8.29 -14.26
N VAL A 480 -8.49 9.17 -14.99
CA VAL A 480 -7.91 10.44 -15.44
C VAL A 480 -7.58 11.34 -14.24
N LEU A 481 -8.49 11.44 -13.27
CA LEU A 481 -8.27 12.22 -12.06
C LEU A 481 -7.08 11.71 -11.25
N THR A 482 -6.99 10.40 -11.08
CA THR A 482 -5.85 9.73 -10.43
C THR A 482 -4.53 10.16 -11.02
N PHE A 483 -4.45 10.05 -12.34
CA PHE A 483 -3.23 10.43 -13.04
C PHE A 483 -2.94 11.93 -12.90
N ALA A 484 -3.97 12.77 -13.02
CA ALA A 484 -3.86 14.20 -12.84
C ALA A 484 -3.33 14.57 -11.45
N ALA A 485 -3.86 13.96 -10.40
CA ALA A 485 -3.41 14.21 -9.04
C ALA A 485 -1.93 13.82 -8.83
N VAL A 486 -1.51 12.67 -9.36
CA VAL A 486 -0.10 12.25 -9.29
C VAL A 486 0.80 13.25 -10.01
N VAL A 487 0.42 13.71 -11.20
CA VAL A 487 1.19 14.74 -11.94
C VAL A 487 1.24 16.04 -11.15
N ASP A 488 0.13 16.46 -10.53
CA ASP A 488 0.06 17.66 -9.71
C ASP A 488 1.01 17.59 -8.50
N PHE A 489 0.97 16.49 -7.74
CA PHE A 489 1.84 16.30 -6.58
C PHE A 489 3.32 16.30 -6.96
N VAL A 490 3.70 15.54 -7.99
CA VAL A 490 5.09 15.49 -8.45
C VAL A 490 5.56 16.84 -8.96
N SER A 491 4.73 17.54 -9.74
CA SER A 491 5.05 18.85 -10.32
C SER A 491 5.25 19.94 -9.30
N GLN A 492 4.68 19.80 -8.10
CA GLN A 492 4.81 20.77 -7.01
C GLN A 492 5.87 20.36 -5.98
N SER A 493 6.71 19.38 -6.29
CA SER A 493 7.75 18.85 -5.40
C SER A 493 7.21 18.30 -4.06
N TYR A 494 5.91 18.03 -3.97
CA TYR A 494 5.40 17.09 -2.99
C TYR A 494 5.81 15.72 -3.48
N ASN A 495 7.02 15.35 -3.13
CA ASN A 495 7.66 14.18 -3.72
C ASN A 495 6.95 12.90 -3.26
N PRO A 496 6.20 12.23 -4.14
CA PRO A 496 5.70 10.90 -3.86
C PRO A 496 6.88 9.92 -3.94
N THR A 497 7.78 10.03 -2.97
CA THR A 497 8.87 9.06 -2.87
C THR A 497 8.26 7.69 -2.70
N GLY A 498 8.33 6.90 -3.72
CA GLY A 498 7.94 5.52 -3.73
C GLY A 498 6.57 5.25 -4.35
N MET A 499 5.50 5.99 -4.05
CA MET A 499 4.16 5.57 -4.50
C MET A 499 3.69 6.23 -5.82
N GLY A 500 3.95 7.51 -6.02
CA GLY A 500 3.55 8.19 -7.27
C GLY A 500 4.33 7.73 -8.51
N VAL A 501 5.62 7.52 -8.37
CA VAL A 501 6.48 6.95 -9.43
C VAL A 501 6.05 5.52 -9.79
N LEU A 502 5.49 4.78 -8.84
CA LEU A 502 5.03 3.41 -9.05
C LEU A 502 3.71 3.35 -9.82
N ILE A 503 2.83 4.33 -9.61
CA ILE A 503 1.53 4.40 -10.27
C ILE A 503 1.69 4.72 -11.75
N GLU A 504 2.55 5.70 -12.05
CA GLU A 504 2.79 6.11 -13.42
C GLU A 504 4.30 6.27 -13.66
N PRO A 505 4.95 5.29 -14.32
CA PRO A 505 6.39 5.29 -14.56
C PRO A 505 6.91 6.54 -15.28
N LEU A 506 6.05 7.24 -16.02
CA LEU A 506 6.41 8.47 -16.70
C LEU A 506 6.84 9.58 -15.74
N THR A 507 6.28 9.60 -14.53
CA THR A 507 6.64 10.60 -13.50
C THR A 507 8.09 10.48 -13.06
N SER A 508 8.70 9.31 -13.19
CA SER A 508 10.14 9.12 -12.93
C SER A 508 11.03 9.98 -13.83
N SER A 509 10.51 10.37 -15.01
CA SER A 509 11.20 11.21 -15.98
C SER A 509 11.01 12.71 -15.74
N PHE A 510 10.25 13.11 -14.72
CA PHE A 510 10.04 14.51 -14.41
C PHE A 510 11.31 15.11 -13.78
N PRO A 511 11.70 16.34 -14.19
CA PRO A 511 12.88 17.02 -13.63
C PRO A 511 12.83 17.15 -12.10
N GLU A 512 11.64 17.26 -11.54
CA GLU A 512 11.37 17.37 -10.10
C GLU A 512 11.75 16.11 -9.31
N GLN A 513 11.84 14.95 -9.98
CA GLN A 513 12.34 13.70 -9.39
C GLN A 513 13.88 13.59 -9.36
N GLY A 514 14.55 14.59 -9.91
CA GLY A 514 15.99 14.65 -10.05
C GLY A 514 16.43 14.47 -11.50
N PRO A 515 17.45 15.20 -11.93
CA PRO A 515 17.76 15.40 -13.35
C PRO A 515 18.13 14.13 -14.13
N ASN A 516 18.53 13.07 -13.43
CA ASN A 516 18.95 11.81 -14.04
C ASN A 516 18.42 10.56 -13.34
N ALA A 517 17.43 10.70 -12.47
CA ALA A 517 16.92 9.59 -11.66
C ALA A 517 16.42 8.43 -12.56
N HIS A 518 15.60 8.74 -13.55
CA HIS A 518 15.09 7.74 -14.50
C HIS A 518 16.17 7.03 -15.30
N LEU A 519 17.24 7.73 -15.69
CA LEU A 519 18.37 7.14 -16.43
C LEU A 519 19.15 6.17 -15.55
N PHE A 520 19.29 6.49 -14.27
CA PHE A 520 19.94 5.60 -13.31
C PHE A 520 19.10 4.35 -13.07
N PHE A 521 17.80 4.50 -12.83
CA PHE A 521 16.89 3.36 -12.69
C PHE A 521 16.82 2.47 -13.93
N ARG A 522 16.86 3.04 -15.13
CA ARG A 522 16.98 2.26 -16.39
C ARG A 522 18.25 1.41 -16.41
N LYS A 523 19.40 1.96 -15.97
CA LYS A 523 20.67 1.21 -15.91
C LYS A 523 20.58 0.05 -14.91
N ILE A 524 20.03 0.30 -13.71
CA ILE A 524 19.82 -0.74 -12.70
C ILE A 524 18.91 -1.83 -13.27
N ARG A 525 17.78 -1.46 -13.84
CA ARG A 525 16.84 -2.41 -14.43
C ARG A 525 17.52 -3.26 -15.50
N LYS A 526 18.33 -2.65 -16.38
CA LYS A 526 19.05 -3.38 -17.43
C LYS A 526 20.07 -4.40 -16.89
N ILE A 527 20.63 -4.16 -15.72
CA ILE A 527 21.54 -5.11 -15.04
C ILE A 527 20.76 -6.32 -14.55
N PHE A 528 19.62 -6.12 -13.88
CA PHE A 528 18.82 -7.20 -13.31
C PHE A 528 17.95 -7.92 -14.35
N ASP A 529 17.48 -7.20 -15.37
CA ASP A 529 16.59 -7.71 -16.42
C ASP A 529 17.15 -7.36 -17.82
N PRO A 530 18.24 -8.03 -18.24
CA PRO A 530 18.88 -7.75 -19.52
C PRO A 530 17.98 -8.00 -20.74
N ASN A 531 16.99 -8.89 -20.61
CA ASN A 531 16.02 -9.22 -21.64
C ASN A 531 14.76 -8.33 -21.61
N SER A 532 14.60 -7.48 -20.60
CA SER A 532 13.43 -6.60 -20.41
C SER A 532 12.09 -7.35 -20.38
N ILE A 533 12.08 -8.56 -19.82
CA ILE A 533 10.90 -9.43 -19.74
C ILE A 533 10.15 -9.33 -18.41
N TYR A 534 10.79 -8.79 -17.36
CA TYR A 534 10.21 -8.79 -16.03
C TYR A 534 9.48 -7.49 -15.71
N ALA A 535 8.21 -7.60 -15.33
CA ALA A 535 7.35 -6.47 -14.99
C ALA A 535 7.49 -5.27 -15.95
N PRO A 536 7.32 -5.44 -17.27
CA PRO A 536 7.53 -4.36 -18.24
C PRO A 536 6.58 -3.18 -17.97
N GLY A 537 7.07 -1.97 -18.25
CA GLY A 537 6.33 -0.72 -18.06
C GLY A 537 6.09 -0.34 -16.58
N ARG A 538 6.91 -0.83 -15.65
CA ARG A 538 6.83 -0.51 -14.22
C ARG A 538 8.03 0.28 -13.72
N GLN A 539 7.83 1.05 -12.67
CA GLN A 539 8.80 1.92 -12.00
C GLN A 539 9.44 2.95 -12.92
N VAL A 540 10.01 2.52 -14.04
CA VAL A 540 10.60 3.37 -15.08
C VAL A 540 10.43 2.70 -16.44
N TYR A 541 10.06 3.47 -17.44
CA TYR A 541 10.03 2.99 -18.82
C TYR A 541 11.46 2.76 -19.35
N THR A 542 11.66 1.71 -20.14
CA THR A 542 12.84 1.61 -21.00
C THR A 542 12.83 2.75 -22.02
N GLU A 543 13.93 2.95 -22.72
CA GLU A 543 13.96 3.98 -23.78
C GLU A 543 12.94 3.68 -24.87
N GLU A 544 12.84 2.42 -25.28
CA GLU A 544 11.91 1.97 -26.32
C GLU A 544 10.45 2.14 -25.86
N GLU A 545 10.13 1.77 -24.60
CA GLU A 545 8.81 1.97 -24.04
C GLU A 545 8.44 3.46 -23.95
N PHE A 546 9.40 4.32 -23.57
CA PHE A 546 9.19 5.76 -23.46
C PHE A 546 8.92 6.39 -24.82
N GLN A 547 9.73 6.04 -25.84
CA GLN A 547 9.55 6.53 -27.21
C GLN A 547 8.24 6.02 -27.86
N ALA A 548 7.75 4.87 -27.44
CA ALA A 548 6.49 4.30 -27.92
C ALA A 548 5.22 4.91 -27.29
N LEU A 549 5.36 5.79 -26.28
CA LEU A 549 4.20 6.44 -25.65
C LEU A 549 3.47 7.34 -26.67
N PRO A 550 2.12 7.36 -26.67
CA PRO A 550 1.34 8.25 -27.51
C PRO A 550 1.63 9.73 -27.20
N GLN A 551 1.62 10.58 -28.24
CA GLN A 551 1.84 12.02 -28.08
C GLN A 551 0.79 12.68 -27.17
N GLU A 552 -0.43 12.20 -27.18
CA GLU A 552 -1.54 12.70 -26.35
C GLU A 552 -1.23 12.63 -24.85
N ILE A 553 -0.38 11.69 -24.44
CA ILE A 553 0.07 11.58 -23.03
C ILE A 553 0.96 12.78 -22.67
N PHE A 554 1.91 13.11 -23.56
CA PHE A 554 2.79 14.26 -23.37
C PHE A 554 2.00 15.57 -23.41
N ASP A 555 1.05 15.69 -24.33
CA ASP A 555 0.20 16.88 -24.45
C ASP A 555 -0.64 17.08 -23.19
N PHE A 556 -1.22 16.02 -22.64
CA PHE A 556 -1.97 16.07 -21.38
C PHE A 556 -1.09 16.52 -20.20
N ILE A 557 0.08 15.89 -20.03
CA ILE A 557 1.01 16.21 -18.94
C ILE A 557 1.52 17.65 -19.09
N ASN A 558 1.91 18.03 -20.29
CA ASN A 558 2.44 19.38 -20.54
C ASN A 558 1.38 20.44 -20.35
N GLY A 559 0.11 20.17 -20.67
CA GLY A 559 -1.01 21.02 -20.34
C GLY A 559 -1.16 21.26 -18.84
N MET A 560 -0.96 20.20 -18.05
CA MET A 560 -0.98 20.33 -16.58
C MET A 560 0.26 21.09 -16.06
N ARG A 561 1.45 20.73 -16.51
CA ARG A 561 2.71 21.37 -16.08
C ARG A 561 2.72 22.88 -16.36
N THR A 562 2.15 23.30 -17.50
CA THR A 562 2.02 24.70 -17.86
C THR A 562 1.22 25.50 -16.83
N ARG A 563 0.25 24.91 -16.14
CA ARG A 563 -0.53 25.58 -15.06
C ARG A 563 0.36 26.01 -13.88
N TYR A 564 1.47 25.33 -13.68
CA TYR A 564 2.46 25.63 -12.64
C TYR A 564 3.68 26.38 -13.15
N GLY A 565 3.66 26.85 -14.39
CA GLY A 565 4.80 27.55 -15.01
C GLY A 565 6.02 26.65 -15.25
N LEU A 566 5.84 25.34 -15.26
CA LEU A 566 6.92 24.37 -15.41
C LEU A 566 7.23 24.12 -16.90
N ALA A 567 8.49 23.83 -17.18
CA ALA A 567 8.92 23.46 -18.52
C ALA A 567 8.21 22.18 -19.00
N PRO A 568 7.87 22.10 -20.30
CA PRO A 568 7.26 20.89 -20.85
C PRO A 568 8.22 19.69 -20.75
N LEU A 569 7.65 18.52 -20.47
CA LEU A 569 8.35 17.26 -20.56
C LEU A 569 8.64 16.99 -22.04
N LYS A 570 9.90 16.75 -22.36
CA LYS A 570 10.33 16.39 -23.71
C LYS A 570 10.31 14.87 -23.88
N ARG A 571 9.89 14.46 -25.06
CA ARG A 571 9.96 13.07 -25.49
C ARG A 571 11.40 12.60 -25.68
#